data_ce6d31b1d08ca774df6056e26278c253
#
_entry.id   ce6d31b1d08ca774df6056e26278c253
#
_cell.length_a   1.000
_cell.length_b   1.000
_cell.length_c   1.000
_cell.angle_alpha   90.00
_cell.angle_beta   90.00
_cell.angle_gamma   90.00
#
_symmetry.space_group_name_H-M   'P 1'
#
loop_
_entity.id
_entity.type
_entity.pdbx_description
1 polymer ?
#
loop_
_entity_poly.entity_id
_entity_poly.type
_entity_poly.pdbx_seq_one_letter_code
_entity_poly.pdbx_strand_id
1 'polypeptide(L)'
;MADLAAPVAPRRGWLDLDLRIWKVASTHLVVDAYTNLYAPLLPLLIPHLGLSLTAAGTLAMAFQMANSVSQLAFGALADRWRPRALMLGGPLLAVVVLSLIGLSTSPLMLGVILVCGGLGGAAFHPPAAALVYRLADHRKGLAMSAHISGGSLGFALAPILFVPFIARMGLAWSPLIMVPGLLALAWTLGQIPVMSRPPAHERTGWASLRPAAVPLALVYFTVVLRTATSYGFMTFAPTLLTTRGLSIDQASSAMSLYLLTSGIGGFIGGPLADRYGAPRVMVVTLLSSVPFLAVAPGLPPWGFTVMLAIGGLLLQSTLPVSVTYAQSLTTAGAATVSSLMMGVAWGMGSLAVPLIGRLADAYGINTALLIMSAVPVIAAALAAQLTRIPTVR
;
A
#
# COMPACT_ATOMS: atom_id res chain seq x y z
N MET A 1 28.09 -34.32 40.59
CA MET A 1 27.46 -34.09 39.28
C MET A 1 27.02 -32.64 39.28
N ALA A 2 27.83 -31.76 38.68
CA ALA A 2 27.51 -30.34 38.58
C ALA A 2 26.68 -30.15 37.33
N ASP A 3 25.46 -29.68 37.55
CA ASP A 3 24.50 -29.31 36.51
C ASP A 3 25.03 -28.05 35.77
N LEU A 4 25.62 -28.27 34.59
CA LEU A 4 26.07 -27.19 33.73
C LEU A 4 24.81 -26.58 33.09
N ALA A 5 24.21 -25.59 33.77
CA ALA A 5 23.19 -24.75 33.21
C ALA A 5 23.76 -24.11 31.94
N ALA A 6 23.15 -24.43 30.79
CA ALA A 6 23.50 -23.81 29.52
C ALA A 6 23.42 -22.27 29.65
N PRO A 7 24.39 -21.52 29.12
CA PRO A 7 24.37 -20.08 29.24
C PRO A 7 23.08 -19.54 28.64
N VAL A 8 22.28 -18.86 29.46
CA VAL A 8 21.09 -18.13 29.02
C VAL A 8 21.56 -17.08 28.01
N ALA A 9 21.20 -17.28 26.77
CA ALA A 9 21.52 -16.30 25.71
C ALA A 9 21.05 -14.90 26.16
N PRO A 10 21.86 -13.87 26.01
CA PRO A 10 21.51 -12.53 26.47
C PRO A 10 20.15 -12.13 25.84
N ARG A 11 19.24 -11.63 26.69
CA ARG A 11 17.95 -11.08 26.25
C ARG A 11 18.24 -9.96 25.24
N ARG A 12 18.17 -10.28 23.96
CA ARG A 12 18.31 -9.30 22.88
C ARG A 12 17.18 -8.29 23.01
N GLY A 13 17.52 -6.99 22.97
CA GLY A 13 16.55 -5.92 23.06
C GLY A 13 15.47 -6.02 21.97
N TRP A 14 14.34 -5.38 22.17
CA TRP A 14 13.19 -5.37 21.22
C TRP A 14 13.60 -4.91 19.81
N LEU A 15 14.60 -4.05 19.69
CA LEU A 15 15.10 -3.48 18.43
C LEU A 15 16.34 -4.20 17.87
N ASP A 16 16.75 -5.32 18.46
CA ASP A 16 17.94 -6.07 18.05
C ASP A 16 17.65 -6.93 16.81
N LEU A 17 17.50 -6.23 15.66
CA LEU A 17 17.41 -6.81 14.32
C LEU A 17 18.73 -6.54 13.58
N ASP A 18 19.05 -7.41 12.63
CA ASP A 18 20.17 -7.18 11.69
C ASP A 18 20.04 -5.78 11.04
N LEU A 19 21.13 -5.01 11.03
CA LEU A 19 21.17 -3.66 10.44
C LEU A 19 20.71 -3.65 8.98
N ARG A 20 20.93 -4.75 8.25
CA ARG A 20 20.48 -4.91 6.87
C ARG A 20 18.95 -4.88 6.74
N ILE A 21 18.22 -5.39 7.75
CA ILE A 21 16.75 -5.31 7.79
C ILE A 21 16.29 -3.86 7.88
N TRP A 22 16.92 -3.06 8.76
CA TRP A 22 16.63 -1.64 8.89
C TRP A 22 16.93 -0.87 7.61
N LYS A 23 17.99 -1.23 6.89
CA LYS A 23 18.32 -0.62 5.60
C LYS A 23 17.31 -0.96 4.51
N VAL A 24 16.86 -2.20 4.45
CA VAL A 24 15.77 -2.59 3.52
C VAL A 24 14.47 -1.88 3.88
N ALA A 25 14.14 -1.74 5.17
CA ALA A 25 12.99 -0.98 5.64
C ALA A 25 13.10 0.51 5.28
N SER A 26 14.28 1.10 5.41
CA SER A 26 14.54 2.50 4.99
C SER A 26 14.45 2.67 3.47
N THR A 27 14.91 1.68 2.70
CA THR A 27 14.70 1.69 1.24
C THR A 27 13.21 1.60 0.90
N HIS A 28 12.44 0.79 1.63
CA HIS A 28 10.98 0.70 1.47
C HIS A 28 10.30 2.04 1.75
N LEU A 29 10.71 2.74 2.83
CA LEU A 29 10.23 4.09 3.13
C LEU A 29 10.48 5.03 1.94
N VAL A 30 11.69 5.02 1.37
CA VAL A 30 12.02 5.87 0.22
C VAL A 30 11.14 5.50 -0.98
N VAL A 31 11.07 4.23 -1.37
CA VAL A 31 10.26 3.80 -2.52
C VAL A 31 8.81 4.24 -2.36
N ASP A 32 8.22 3.98 -1.20
CA ASP A 32 6.81 4.28 -0.96
C ASP A 32 6.52 5.77 -0.82
N ALA A 33 7.47 6.57 -0.37
CA ALA A 33 7.35 8.02 -0.40
C ALA A 33 7.24 8.55 -1.84
N TYR A 34 8.01 8.01 -2.78
CA TYR A 34 7.91 8.44 -4.18
C TYR A 34 6.69 7.85 -4.90
N THR A 35 6.33 6.61 -4.63
CA THR A 35 5.13 6.00 -5.23
C THR A 35 3.82 6.63 -4.75
N ASN A 36 3.82 7.40 -3.67
CA ASN A 36 2.65 8.13 -3.17
C ASN A 36 2.62 9.62 -3.58
N LEU A 37 3.36 10.04 -4.58
CA LEU A 37 3.40 11.47 -5.01
C LEU A 37 2.17 11.89 -5.80
N TYR A 38 1.61 11.01 -6.62
CA TYR A 38 0.62 11.38 -7.63
C TYR A 38 -0.66 11.97 -7.03
N ALA A 39 -1.31 11.23 -6.15
CA ALA A 39 -2.61 11.62 -5.59
C ALA A 39 -2.56 12.96 -4.82
N PRO A 40 -1.58 13.21 -3.93
CA PRO A 40 -1.45 14.49 -3.23
C PRO A 40 -1.11 15.67 -4.17
N LEU A 41 -0.51 15.42 -5.35
CA LEU A 41 -0.21 16.46 -6.34
C LEU A 41 -1.36 16.74 -7.32
N LEU A 42 -2.44 15.97 -7.28
CA LEU A 42 -3.60 16.20 -8.19
C LEU A 42 -4.15 17.63 -8.17
N PRO A 43 -4.23 18.33 -7.02
CA PRO A 43 -4.67 19.73 -7.01
C PRO A 43 -3.82 20.66 -7.89
N LEU A 44 -2.54 20.33 -8.13
CA LEU A 44 -1.64 21.05 -9.03
C LEU A 44 -1.69 20.50 -10.45
N LEU A 45 -1.76 19.18 -10.61
CA LEU A 45 -1.69 18.50 -11.91
C LEU A 45 -2.98 18.65 -12.73
N ILE A 46 -4.15 18.64 -12.06
CA ILE A 46 -5.46 18.80 -12.71
C ILE A 46 -5.52 20.12 -13.50
N PRO A 47 -5.30 21.31 -12.91
CA PRO A 47 -5.34 22.56 -13.66
C PRO A 47 -4.18 22.70 -14.65
N HIS A 48 -3.00 22.14 -14.33
CA HIS A 48 -1.81 22.22 -15.17
C HIS A 48 -2.00 21.48 -16.52
N LEU A 49 -2.62 20.30 -16.49
CA LEU A 49 -2.80 19.45 -17.68
C LEU A 49 -4.24 19.44 -18.19
N GLY A 50 -5.15 20.21 -17.61
CA GLY A 50 -6.57 20.23 -18.00
C GLY A 50 -7.25 18.87 -17.80
N LEU A 51 -6.92 18.13 -16.73
CA LEU A 51 -7.46 16.80 -16.49
C LEU A 51 -8.90 16.86 -16.00
N SER A 52 -9.76 15.99 -16.54
CA SER A 52 -10.99 15.62 -15.85
C SER A 52 -10.69 14.71 -14.66
N LEU A 53 -11.60 14.59 -13.71
CA LEU A 53 -11.44 13.65 -12.58
C LEU A 53 -11.44 12.20 -13.07
N THR A 54 -12.16 11.88 -14.15
CA THR A 54 -12.08 10.59 -14.86
C THR A 54 -10.65 10.31 -15.34
N ALA A 55 -10.01 11.29 -16.01
CA ALA A 55 -8.64 11.15 -16.51
C ALA A 55 -7.65 10.99 -15.34
N ALA A 56 -7.79 11.78 -14.28
CA ALA A 56 -6.99 11.65 -13.05
C ALA A 56 -7.14 10.27 -12.43
N GLY A 57 -8.36 9.75 -12.33
CA GLY A 57 -8.63 8.39 -11.83
C GLY A 57 -8.04 7.30 -12.73
N THR A 58 -8.07 7.49 -14.07
CA THR A 58 -7.49 6.54 -15.03
C THR A 58 -5.97 6.48 -14.90
N LEU A 59 -5.32 7.61 -14.71
CA LEU A 59 -3.87 7.68 -14.45
C LEU A 59 -3.51 7.03 -13.11
N ALA A 60 -4.31 7.25 -12.07
CA ALA A 60 -4.14 6.56 -10.78
C ALA A 60 -4.26 5.04 -10.93
N MET A 61 -5.27 4.57 -11.67
CA MET A 61 -5.44 3.15 -11.98
C MET A 61 -4.24 2.59 -12.74
N ALA A 62 -3.79 3.26 -13.79
CA ALA A 62 -2.64 2.81 -14.58
C ALA A 62 -1.38 2.67 -13.73
N PHE A 63 -1.13 3.65 -12.85
CA PHE A 63 -0.04 3.60 -11.88
C PHE A 63 -0.19 2.39 -10.94
N GLN A 64 -1.36 2.20 -10.33
CA GLN A 64 -1.59 1.13 -9.37
C GLN A 64 -1.54 -0.26 -10.03
N MET A 65 -2.02 -0.41 -11.24
CA MET A 65 -1.87 -1.64 -12.01
C MET A 65 -0.38 -1.95 -12.25
N ALA A 66 0.41 -0.95 -12.67
CA ALA A 66 1.84 -1.10 -12.87
C ALA A 66 2.56 -1.43 -11.54
N ASN A 67 2.22 -0.75 -10.44
CA ASN A 67 2.88 -0.95 -9.15
C ASN A 67 2.47 -2.25 -8.45
N SER A 68 1.23 -2.72 -8.61
CA SER A 68 0.70 -3.86 -7.86
C SER A 68 0.73 -5.17 -8.67
N VAL A 69 0.13 -5.19 -9.87
CA VAL A 69 0.01 -6.44 -10.64
C VAL A 69 1.37 -6.92 -11.16
N SER A 70 2.24 -5.98 -11.53
CA SER A 70 3.58 -6.32 -12.01
C SER A 70 4.48 -6.97 -10.95
N GLN A 71 4.15 -6.86 -9.66
CA GLN A 71 4.87 -7.57 -8.59
C GLN A 71 4.88 -9.08 -8.78
N LEU A 72 3.83 -9.66 -9.40
CA LEU A 72 3.81 -11.09 -9.74
C LEU A 72 4.92 -11.46 -10.72
N ALA A 73 5.07 -10.65 -11.78
CA ALA A 73 6.10 -10.85 -12.78
C ALA A 73 7.50 -10.63 -12.20
N PHE A 74 7.69 -9.56 -11.41
CA PHE A 74 8.97 -9.26 -10.77
C PHE A 74 9.33 -10.27 -9.67
N GLY A 75 8.36 -10.83 -8.94
CA GLY A 75 8.59 -11.93 -8.00
C GLY A 75 9.13 -13.17 -8.73
N ALA A 76 8.46 -13.59 -9.82
CA ALA A 76 8.92 -14.71 -10.64
C ALA A 76 10.29 -14.44 -11.32
N LEU A 77 10.56 -13.18 -11.67
CA LEU A 77 11.85 -12.79 -12.24
C LEU A 77 12.96 -12.80 -11.17
N ALA A 78 12.66 -12.32 -9.94
CA ALA A 78 13.60 -12.37 -8.82
C ALA A 78 14.03 -13.80 -8.47
N ASP A 79 13.10 -14.77 -8.56
CA ASP A 79 13.39 -16.18 -8.33
C ASP A 79 14.32 -16.79 -9.40
N ARG A 80 14.29 -16.26 -10.62
CA ARG A 80 15.01 -16.84 -11.77
C ARG A 80 16.28 -16.10 -12.13
N TRP A 81 16.35 -14.80 -11.85
CA TRP A 81 17.40 -13.93 -12.39
C TRP A 81 18.22 -13.30 -11.25
N ARG A 82 18.37 -12.00 -11.22
CA ARG A 82 19.22 -11.26 -10.26
C ARG A 82 18.37 -10.45 -9.30
N PRO A 83 17.91 -11.01 -8.15
CA PRO A 83 17.05 -10.28 -7.21
C PRO A 83 17.71 -8.97 -6.72
N ARG A 84 19.06 -8.96 -6.57
CA ARG A 84 19.79 -7.74 -6.22
C ARG A 84 19.63 -6.64 -7.27
N ALA A 85 19.65 -6.96 -8.56
CA ALA A 85 19.46 -5.97 -9.61
C ALA A 85 18.08 -5.31 -9.55
N LEU A 86 17.04 -6.07 -9.22
CA LEU A 86 15.69 -5.55 -9.03
C LEU A 86 15.61 -4.67 -7.77
N MET A 87 16.26 -5.08 -6.66
CA MET A 87 16.30 -4.31 -5.43
C MET A 87 17.08 -3.00 -5.55
N LEU A 88 18.05 -2.92 -6.46
CA LEU A 88 18.82 -1.69 -6.73
C LEU A 88 18.14 -0.85 -7.80
N GLY A 89 17.79 -1.46 -8.93
CA GLY A 89 17.24 -0.77 -10.10
C GLY A 89 15.81 -0.29 -9.89
N GLY A 90 14.98 -1.06 -9.18
CA GLY A 90 13.59 -0.70 -8.90
C GLY A 90 13.47 0.63 -8.14
N PRO A 91 14.08 0.79 -6.96
CA PRO A 91 14.09 2.04 -6.23
C PRO A 91 14.65 3.23 -7.01
N LEU A 92 15.76 3.03 -7.74
CA LEU A 92 16.33 4.07 -8.60
C LEU A 92 15.34 4.51 -9.67
N LEU A 93 14.71 3.56 -10.36
CA LEU A 93 13.70 3.86 -11.38
C LEU A 93 12.51 4.63 -10.78
N ALA A 94 11.99 4.19 -9.63
CA ALA A 94 10.88 4.85 -8.96
C ALA A 94 11.25 6.30 -8.56
N VAL A 95 12.37 6.49 -7.88
CA VAL A 95 12.83 7.81 -7.42
C VAL A 95 13.07 8.75 -8.59
N VAL A 96 13.83 8.31 -9.60
CA VAL A 96 14.19 9.16 -10.74
C VAL A 96 12.96 9.52 -11.55
N VAL A 97 12.18 8.52 -11.97
CA VAL A 97 11.08 8.74 -12.91
C VAL A 97 9.91 9.49 -12.25
N LEU A 98 9.52 9.12 -11.00
CA LEU A 98 8.42 9.82 -10.34
C LEU A 98 8.77 11.25 -9.94
N SER A 99 10.05 11.57 -9.75
CA SER A 99 10.48 12.97 -9.54
C SER A 99 10.25 13.86 -10.77
N LEU A 100 10.12 13.28 -11.96
CA LEU A 100 9.84 14.03 -13.18
C LEU A 100 8.36 14.38 -13.37
N ILE A 101 7.50 14.02 -12.43
CA ILE A 101 6.04 14.16 -12.52
C ILE A 101 5.57 15.58 -12.89
N GLY A 102 6.22 16.60 -12.35
CA GLY A 102 5.89 18.00 -12.62
C GLY A 102 6.38 18.53 -13.99
N LEU A 103 7.21 17.77 -14.70
CA LEU A 103 7.63 18.10 -16.07
C LEU A 103 6.64 17.61 -17.13
N SER A 104 5.56 16.96 -16.72
CA SER A 104 4.56 16.42 -17.63
C SER A 104 3.86 17.55 -18.39
N THR A 105 3.91 17.52 -19.73
CA THR A 105 3.26 18.48 -20.61
C THR A 105 1.98 17.93 -21.23
N SER A 106 1.67 16.68 -21.00
CA SER A 106 0.46 16.01 -21.49
C SER A 106 0.03 14.87 -20.54
N PRO A 107 -1.26 14.50 -20.56
CA PRO A 107 -1.75 13.33 -19.81
C PRO A 107 -1.04 12.03 -20.19
N LEU A 108 -0.65 11.86 -21.45
CA LEU A 108 0.08 10.68 -21.91
C LEU A 108 1.49 10.63 -21.29
N MET A 109 2.22 11.73 -21.30
CA MET A 109 3.55 11.81 -20.66
C MET A 109 3.46 11.51 -19.16
N LEU A 110 2.46 12.08 -18.48
CA LEU A 110 2.21 11.78 -17.08
C LEU A 110 1.93 10.28 -16.88
N GLY A 111 1.12 9.67 -17.73
CA GLY A 111 0.82 8.23 -17.69
C GLY A 111 2.07 7.37 -17.85
N VAL A 112 2.96 7.71 -18.78
CA VAL A 112 4.25 7.02 -18.98
C VAL A 112 5.13 7.13 -17.71
N ILE A 113 5.25 8.32 -17.14
CA ILE A 113 6.01 8.55 -15.90
C ILE A 113 5.43 7.69 -14.76
N LEU A 114 4.12 7.69 -14.59
CA LEU A 114 3.45 6.91 -13.54
C LEU A 114 3.64 5.41 -13.74
N VAL A 115 3.44 4.89 -14.94
CA VAL A 115 3.61 3.46 -15.23
C VAL A 115 5.07 3.03 -15.02
N CYS A 116 6.04 3.77 -15.57
CA CYS A 116 7.46 3.45 -15.40
C CYS A 116 7.89 3.53 -13.92
N GLY A 117 7.46 4.56 -13.20
CA GLY A 117 7.73 4.69 -11.78
C GLY A 117 7.07 3.59 -10.95
N GLY A 118 5.82 3.22 -11.29
CA GLY A 118 5.11 2.10 -10.68
C GLY A 118 5.82 0.76 -10.87
N LEU A 119 6.34 0.50 -12.09
CA LEU A 119 7.18 -0.68 -12.35
C LEU A 119 8.44 -0.69 -11.48
N GLY A 120 9.01 0.49 -11.19
CA GLY A 120 10.14 0.61 -10.26
C GLY A 120 9.79 0.14 -8.85
N GLY A 121 8.66 0.60 -8.31
CA GLY A 121 8.13 0.11 -7.02
C GLY A 121 7.86 -1.39 -7.03
N ALA A 122 7.16 -1.87 -8.06
CA ALA A 122 6.83 -3.29 -8.23
C ALA A 122 8.06 -4.20 -8.27
N ALA A 123 9.17 -3.74 -8.86
CA ALA A 123 10.41 -4.50 -8.94
C ALA A 123 11.10 -4.67 -7.58
N PHE A 124 10.90 -3.71 -6.66
CA PHE A 124 11.53 -3.71 -5.34
C PHE A 124 10.85 -4.63 -4.33
N HIS A 125 9.51 -4.58 -4.23
CA HIS A 125 8.78 -5.18 -3.11
C HIS A 125 8.98 -6.69 -2.93
N PRO A 126 8.86 -7.57 -3.97
CA PRO A 126 8.98 -9.01 -3.78
C PRO A 126 10.37 -9.45 -3.31
N PRO A 127 11.49 -9.05 -3.94
CA PRO A 127 12.81 -9.47 -3.48
C PRO A 127 13.20 -8.83 -2.14
N ALA A 128 12.71 -7.63 -1.81
CA ALA A 128 12.95 -6.98 -0.53
C ALA A 128 12.29 -7.75 0.62
N ALA A 129 11.02 -8.10 0.49
CA ALA A 129 10.31 -8.92 1.47
C ALA A 129 10.97 -10.29 1.66
N ALA A 130 11.39 -10.95 0.57
CA ALA A 130 12.10 -12.22 0.62
C ALA A 130 13.46 -12.10 1.34
N LEU A 131 14.20 -11.00 1.12
CA LEU A 131 15.46 -10.75 1.82
C LEU A 131 15.24 -10.55 3.32
N VAL A 132 14.30 -9.71 3.71
CA VAL A 132 13.95 -9.47 5.12
C VAL A 132 13.58 -10.78 5.82
N TYR A 133 12.75 -11.60 5.19
CA TYR A 133 12.35 -12.90 5.74
C TYR A 133 13.55 -13.84 5.98
N ARG A 134 14.55 -13.81 5.08
CA ARG A 134 15.78 -14.64 5.22
C ARG A 134 16.73 -14.11 6.29
N LEU A 135 16.85 -12.79 6.44
CA LEU A 135 17.74 -12.17 7.43
C LEU A 135 17.20 -12.26 8.87
N ALA A 136 15.93 -12.59 9.01
CA ALA A 136 15.19 -12.45 10.27
C ALA A 136 15.36 -13.61 11.25
N ASP A 137 16.09 -14.69 10.89
CA ASP A 137 16.22 -15.90 11.72
C ASP A 137 14.88 -16.32 12.36
N HIS A 138 14.79 -16.22 13.71
CA HIS A 138 13.60 -16.58 14.48
C HIS A 138 12.66 -15.39 14.72
N ARG A 139 13.00 -14.14 14.32
CA ARG A 139 12.18 -12.93 14.55
C ARG A 139 11.48 -12.45 13.28
N LYS A 140 10.99 -13.38 12.46
CA LYS A 140 10.39 -13.09 11.15
C LYS A 140 9.25 -12.09 11.23
N GLY A 141 8.39 -12.21 12.24
CA GLY A 141 7.27 -11.28 12.46
C GLY A 141 7.74 -9.84 12.72
N LEU A 142 8.71 -9.66 13.64
CA LEU A 142 9.26 -8.33 13.95
C LEU A 142 9.97 -7.70 12.76
N ALA A 143 10.76 -8.48 12.03
CA ALA A 143 11.48 -8.02 10.85
C ALA A 143 10.53 -7.58 9.72
N MET A 144 9.48 -8.38 9.46
CA MET A 144 8.45 -8.03 8.48
C MET A 144 7.64 -6.80 8.93
N SER A 145 7.33 -6.68 10.21
CA SER A 145 6.68 -5.49 10.75
C SER A 145 7.54 -4.24 10.55
N ALA A 146 8.84 -4.30 10.83
CA ALA A 146 9.76 -3.18 10.60
C ALA A 146 9.81 -2.79 9.12
N HIS A 147 9.86 -3.79 8.22
CA HIS A 147 9.84 -3.57 6.78
C HIS A 147 8.54 -2.90 6.30
N ILE A 148 7.38 -3.41 6.70
CA ILE A 148 6.07 -2.87 6.33
C ILE A 148 5.87 -1.47 6.92
N SER A 149 6.33 -1.25 8.16
CA SER A 149 6.27 0.09 8.78
C SER A 149 7.09 1.12 8.01
N GLY A 150 8.23 0.71 7.45
CA GLY A 150 9.02 1.57 6.58
C GLY A 150 8.17 2.09 5.41
N GLY A 151 7.50 1.21 4.67
CA GLY A 151 6.61 1.59 3.58
C GLY A 151 5.46 2.50 4.05
N SER A 152 4.76 2.12 5.12
CA SER A 152 3.63 2.91 5.65
C SER A 152 4.06 4.33 6.06
N LEU A 153 5.24 4.48 6.66
CA LEU A 153 5.82 5.79 6.98
C LEU A 153 6.17 6.56 5.72
N GLY A 154 6.71 5.91 4.69
CA GLY A 154 6.97 6.51 3.39
C GLY A 154 5.70 7.12 2.78
N PHE A 155 4.62 6.35 2.72
CA PHE A 155 3.31 6.85 2.26
C PHE A 155 2.85 8.08 3.05
N ALA A 156 2.97 8.05 4.39
CA ALA A 156 2.52 9.14 5.24
C ALA A 156 3.40 10.40 5.14
N LEU A 157 4.71 10.23 4.90
CA LEU A 157 5.66 11.35 4.82
C LEU A 157 5.63 12.06 3.45
N ALA A 158 5.32 11.35 2.37
CA ALA A 158 5.34 11.92 1.02
C ALA A 158 4.54 13.22 0.88
N PRO A 159 3.26 13.30 1.32
CA PRO A 159 2.46 14.52 1.17
C PRO A 159 3.05 15.72 1.91
N ILE A 160 3.58 15.54 3.11
CA ILE A 160 4.12 16.66 3.92
C ILE A 160 5.55 17.07 3.55
N LEU A 161 6.32 16.20 2.89
CA LEU A 161 7.69 16.51 2.50
C LEU A 161 7.77 17.09 1.09
N PHE A 162 7.16 16.42 0.12
CA PHE A 162 7.37 16.73 -1.29
C PHE A 162 6.33 17.70 -1.86
N VAL A 163 5.07 17.57 -1.44
CA VAL A 163 4.00 18.40 -2.03
C VAL A 163 4.13 19.87 -1.66
N PRO A 164 4.42 20.28 -0.39
CA PRO A 164 4.66 21.68 -0.06
C PRO A 164 5.87 22.28 -0.78
N PHE A 165 6.92 21.49 -0.96
CA PHE A 165 8.09 21.92 -1.73
C PHE A 165 7.70 22.24 -3.18
N ILE A 166 7.03 21.30 -3.86
CA ILE A 166 6.61 21.48 -5.25
C ILE A 166 5.59 22.61 -5.38
N ALA A 167 4.68 22.75 -4.42
CA ALA A 167 3.68 23.82 -4.44
C ALA A 167 4.29 25.22 -4.35
N ARG A 168 5.38 25.39 -3.57
CA ARG A 168 6.08 26.69 -3.42
C ARG A 168 7.02 26.98 -4.56
N MET A 169 7.75 25.96 -5.02
CA MET A 169 8.76 26.13 -6.08
C MET A 169 8.16 26.07 -7.49
N GLY A 170 7.00 25.44 -7.64
CA GLY A 170 6.36 25.16 -8.92
C GLY A 170 6.68 23.75 -9.44
N LEU A 171 5.78 23.24 -10.31
CA LEU A 171 5.88 21.88 -10.87
C LEU A 171 7.21 21.62 -11.59
N ALA A 172 7.76 22.62 -12.28
CA ALA A 172 9.03 22.51 -13.01
C ALA A 172 10.23 22.13 -12.11
N TRP A 173 10.13 22.38 -10.80
CA TRP A 173 11.17 22.06 -9.82
C TRP A 173 11.00 20.67 -9.19
N SER A 174 9.98 19.91 -9.60
CA SER A 174 9.78 18.55 -9.08
C SER A 174 11.01 17.64 -9.24
N PRO A 175 11.89 17.76 -10.28
CA PRO A 175 13.10 16.95 -10.34
C PRO A 175 14.04 17.08 -9.14
N LEU A 176 14.01 18.20 -8.42
CA LEU A 176 14.87 18.39 -7.25
C LEU A 176 14.55 17.43 -6.09
N ILE A 177 13.31 16.93 -6.01
CA ILE A 177 12.98 15.91 -5.01
C ILE A 177 13.72 14.58 -5.25
N MET A 178 14.30 14.37 -6.43
CA MET A 178 15.17 13.23 -6.71
C MET A 178 16.39 13.20 -5.79
N VAL A 179 16.96 14.36 -5.44
CA VAL A 179 18.21 14.47 -4.69
C VAL A 179 18.12 13.77 -3.33
N PRO A 180 17.18 14.10 -2.42
CA PRO A 180 17.08 13.40 -1.15
C PRO A 180 16.82 11.90 -1.29
N GLY A 181 16.05 11.48 -2.31
CA GLY A 181 15.83 10.06 -2.60
C GLY A 181 17.10 9.33 -3.02
N LEU A 182 17.87 9.90 -3.94
CA LEU A 182 19.14 9.32 -4.39
C LEU A 182 20.17 9.25 -3.26
N LEU A 183 20.27 10.28 -2.41
CA LEU A 183 21.14 10.27 -1.24
C LEU A 183 20.75 9.17 -0.24
N ALA A 184 19.44 9.04 0.04
CA ALA A 184 18.94 7.98 0.91
C ALA A 184 19.19 6.58 0.31
N LEU A 185 18.98 6.40 -1.00
CA LEU A 185 19.28 5.14 -1.68
C LEU A 185 20.78 4.84 -1.70
N ALA A 186 21.65 5.81 -1.93
CA ALA A 186 23.11 5.64 -1.86
C ALA A 186 23.55 5.12 -0.49
N TRP A 187 22.94 5.64 0.59
CA TRP A 187 23.21 5.17 1.94
C TRP A 187 22.70 3.76 2.23
N THR A 188 21.52 3.38 1.69
CA THR A 188 20.89 2.10 1.99
C THR A 188 21.34 0.97 1.07
N LEU A 189 21.39 1.22 -0.25
CA LEU A 189 21.58 0.19 -1.27
C LEU A 189 23.00 -0.36 -1.33
N GLY A 190 24.01 0.42 -0.98
CA GLY A 190 25.42 -0.03 -1.01
C GLY A 190 25.73 -1.25 -0.13
N GLN A 191 24.85 -1.56 0.82
CA GLN A 191 25.02 -2.64 1.78
C GLN A 191 24.03 -3.80 1.60
N ILE A 192 23.23 -3.79 0.52
CA ILE A 192 22.37 -4.93 0.20
C ILE A 192 23.25 -6.12 -0.21
N PRO A 193 23.17 -7.26 0.51
CA PRO A 193 24.03 -8.40 0.24
C PRO A 193 23.73 -9.00 -1.14
N VAL A 194 24.74 -9.68 -1.71
CA VAL A 194 24.52 -10.53 -2.87
C VAL A 194 23.62 -11.69 -2.42
N MET A 195 22.42 -11.74 -2.97
CA MET A 195 21.48 -12.82 -2.68
C MET A 195 21.82 -14.04 -3.56
N SER A 196 22.08 -15.18 -2.94
CA SER A 196 22.05 -16.46 -3.63
C SER A 196 20.63 -16.74 -4.13
N ARG A 197 20.52 -17.44 -5.27
CA ARG A 197 19.22 -17.90 -5.78
C ARG A 197 18.44 -18.61 -4.68
N PRO A 198 17.13 -18.34 -4.52
CA PRO A 198 16.30 -19.19 -3.67
C PRO A 198 16.39 -20.64 -4.16
N PRO A 199 16.40 -21.63 -3.25
CA PRO A 199 16.15 -23.00 -3.66
C PRO A 199 14.84 -23.03 -4.44
N ALA A 200 14.79 -23.82 -5.52
CA ALA A 200 13.56 -23.99 -6.30
C ALA A 200 12.47 -24.49 -5.35
N HIS A 201 11.65 -23.59 -4.84
CA HIS A 201 10.47 -23.97 -4.08
C HIS A 201 9.58 -24.75 -5.03
N GLU A 202 9.05 -25.88 -4.56
CA GLU A 202 7.99 -26.60 -5.21
C GLU A 202 6.92 -25.57 -5.64
N ARG A 203 6.81 -25.39 -6.94
CA ARG A 203 5.80 -24.50 -7.53
C ARG A 203 4.45 -25.16 -7.28
N THR A 204 3.84 -24.82 -6.17
CA THR A 204 2.45 -25.19 -5.93
C THR A 204 1.61 -24.44 -6.96
N GLY A 205 1.16 -25.21 -7.97
CA GLY A 205 0.34 -24.65 -9.04
C GLY A 205 -1.02 -24.20 -8.52
N TRP A 206 -1.72 -23.36 -9.29
CA TRP A 206 -3.10 -22.89 -9.00
C TRP A 206 -4.07 -24.03 -8.65
N ALA A 207 -3.79 -25.26 -9.10
CA ALA A 207 -4.56 -26.45 -8.78
C ALA A 207 -4.64 -26.74 -7.25
N SER A 208 -3.57 -26.43 -6.50
CA SER A 208 -3.53 -26.63 -5.05
C SER A 208 -4.47 -25.70 -4.26
N LEU A 209 -4.94 -24.62 -4.88
CA LEU A 209 -5.87 -23.66 -4.27
C LEU A 209 -7.34 -24.06 -4.46
N ARG A 210 -7.65 -25.03 -5.34
CA ARG A 210 -9.03 -25.45 -5.64
C ARG A 210 -9.86 -25.81 -4.41
N PRO A 211 -9.35 -26.57 -3.42
CA PRO A 211 -10.14 -26.92 -2.23
C PRO A 211 -10.60 -25.72 -1.42
N ALA A 212 -9.82 -24.62 -1.43
CA ALA A 212 -10.10 -23.38 -0.72
C ALA A 212 -10.65 -22.26 -1.65
N ALA A 213 -11.04 -22.59 -2.88
CA ALA A 213 -11.38 -21.58 -3.90
C ALA A 213 -12.51 -20.64 -3.46
N VAL A 214 -13.57 -21.15 -2.83
CA VAL A 214 -14.71 -20.33 -2.39
C VAL A 214 -14.30 -19.36 -1.27
N PRO A 215 -13.73 -19.81 -0.13
CA PRO A 215 -13.30 -18.87 0.90
C PRO A 215 -12.20 -17.91 0.40
N LEU A 216 -11.27 -18.35 -0.45
CA LEU A 216 -10.27 -17.46 -1.05
C LEU A 216 -10.93 -16.40 -1.95
N ALA A 217 -11.94 -16.75 -2.75
CA ALA A 217 -12.67 -15.78 -3.56
C ALA A 217 -13.42 -14.76 -2.69
N LEU A 218 -14.06 -15.19 -1.61
CA LEU A 218 -14.73 -14.27 -0.67
C LEU A 218 -13.76 -13.27 -0.05
N VAL A 219 -12.59 -13.74 0.42
CA VAL A 219 -11.54 -12.85 0.96
C VAL A 219 -11.02 -11.94 -0.15
N TYR A 220 -10.75 -12.47 -1.34
CA TYR A 220 -10.25 -11.71 -2.48
C TYR A 220 -11.16 -10.54 -2.84
N PHE A 221 -12.45 -10.79 -3.04
CA PHE A 221 -13.39 -9.72 -3.37
C PHE A 221 -13.61 -8.75 -2.19
N THR A 222 -13.52 -9.22 -0.94
CA THR A 222 -13.50 -8.34 0.23
C THR A 222 -12.32 -7.37 0.15
N VAL A 223 -11.11 -7.85 -0.20
CA VAL A 223 -9.91 -7.01 -0.36
C VAL A 223 -10.06 -6.06 -1.55
N VAL A 224 -10.58 -6.52 -2.69
CA VAL A 224 -10.83 -5.68 -3.88
C VAL A 224 -11.73 -4.49 -3.54
N LEU A 225 -12.88 -4.75 -2.91
CA LEU A 225 -13.86 -3.71 -2.56
C LEU A 225 -13.32 -2.74 -1.50
N ARG A 226 -12.64 -3.25 -0.47
CA ARG A 226 -11.95 -2.42 0.52
C ARG A 226 -10.91 -1.50 -0.15
N THR A 227 -10.11 -2.06 -1.06
CA THR A 227 -9.06 -1.32 -1.77
C THR A 227 -9.66 -0.27 -2.70
N ALA A 228 -10.76 -0.59 -3.39
CA ALA A 228 -11.50 0.37 -4.21
C ALA A 228 -11.92 1.61 -3.39
N THR A 229 -12.47 1.37 -2.19
CA THR A 229 -12.84 2.46 -1.27
C THR A 229 -11.62 3.27 -0.85
N SER A 230 -10.56 2.61 -0.40
CA SER A 230 -9.33 3.28 0.06
C SER A 230 -8.70 4.14 -1.05
N TYR A 231 -8.59 3.61 -2.26
CA TYR A 231 -8.01 4.34 -3.39
C TYR A 231 -8.88 5.49 -3.87
N GLY A 232 -10.21 5.35 -3.80
CA GLY A 232 -11.12 6.45 -4.09
C GLY A 232 -10.89 7.65 -3.18
N PHE A 233 -10.88 7.44 -1.87
CA PHE A 233 -10.58 8.50 -0.89
C PHE A 233 -9.14 9.02 -1.05
N MET A 234 -8.15 8.14 -1.17
CA MET A 234 -6.75 8.53 -1.33
C MET A 234 -6.53 9.42 -2.58
N THR A 235 -7.20 9.11 -3.68
CA THR A 235 -7.03 9.83 -4.95
C THR A 235 -7.74 11.20 -4.94
N PHE A 236 -8.97 11.26 -4.45
CA PHE A 236 -9.80 12.46 -4.64
C PHE A 236 -9.92 13.36 -3.41
N ALA A 237 -9.56 12.88 -2.20
CA ALA A 237 -9.63 13.71 -0.99
C ALA A 237 -8.70 14.94 -1.03
N PRO A 238 -7.45 14.89 -1.55
CA PRO A 238 -6.61 16.09 -1.67
C PRO A 238 -7.28 17.17 -2.51
N THR A 239 -7.84 16.80 -3.66
CA THR A 239 -8.56 17.73 -4.56
C THR A 239 -9.81 18.27 -3.89
N LEU A 240 -10.59 17.44 -3.20
CA LEU A 240 -11.76 17.90 -2.46
C LEU A 240 -11.41 18.93 -1.39
N LEU A 241 -10.36 18.69 -0.61
CA LEU A 241 -9.93 19.60 0.45
C LEU A 241 -9.49 20.94 -0.11
N THR A 242 -8.76 20.97 -1.22
CA THR A 242 -8.34 22.23 -1.87
C THR A 242 -9.50 22.98 -2.50
N THR A 243 -10.47 22.30 -3.13
CA THR A 243 -11.70 22.95 -3.63
C THR A 243 -12.58 23.54 -2.53
N ARG A 244 -12.40 23.08 -1.29
CA ARG A 244 -13.05 23.62 -0.09
C ARG A 244 -12.26 24.72 0.63
N GLY A 245 -11.23 25.25 -0.02
CA GLY A 245 -10.44 26.38 0.44
C GLY A 245 -9.25 26.06 1.34
N LEU A 246 -8.90 24.78 1.57
CA LEU A 246 -7.64 24.45 2.23
C LEU A 246 -6.47 24.77 1.32
N SER A 247 -5.38 25.26 1.93
CA SER A 247 -4.10 25.32 1.22
C SER A 247 -3.61 23.90 0.88
N ILE A 248 -2.74 23.80 -0.10
CA ILE A 248 -2.12 22.52 -0.48
C ILE A 248 -1.38 21.89 0.71
N ASP A 249 -0.72 22.70 1.54
CA ASP A 249 -0.02 22.24 2.74
C ASP A 249 -0.99 21.62 3.75
N GLN A 250 -2.15 22.22 3.94
CA GLN A 250 -3.20 21.70 4.84
C GLN A 250 -3.81 20.41 4.30
N ALA A 251 -4.12 20.36 2.99
CA ALA A 251 -4.62 19.16 2.34
C ALA A 251 -3.60 18.02 2.41
N SER A 252 -2.31 18.31 2.21
CA SER A 252 -1.22 17.34 2.33
C SER A 252 -1.08 16.81 3.76
N SER A 253 -1.19 17.67 4.77
CA SER A 253 -1.15 17.26 6.18
C SER A 253 -2.34 16.37 6.55
N ALA A 254 -3.54 16.68 6.03
CA ALA A 254 -4.74 15.86 6.21
C ALA A 254 -4.55 14.46 5.58
N MET A 255 -3.95 14.38 4.38
CA MET A 255 -3.65 13.11 3.74
C MET A 255 -2.59 12.30 4.49
N SER A 256 -1.56 12.97 5.02
CA SER A 256 -0.55 12.30 5.86
C SER A 256 -1.16 11.72 7.12
N LEU A 257 -2.09 12.44 7.76
CA LEU A 257 -2.81 11.93 8.93
C LEU A 257 -3.65 10.70 8.56
N TYR A 258 -4.40 10.75 7.47
CA TYR A 258 -5.16 9.60 6.96
C TYR A 258 -4.28 8.38 6.71
N LEU A 259 -3.13 8.55 6.06
CA LEU A 259 -2.21 7.47 5.74
C LEU A 259 -1.52 6.91 6.99
N LEU A 260 -1.14 7.79 7.93
CA LEU A 260 -0.55 7.38 9.21
C LEU A 260 -1.55 6.56 10.04
N THR A 261 -2.78 7.05 10.20
CA THR A 261 -3.83 6.32 10.94
C THR A 261 -4.23 5.03 10.26
N SER A 262 -4.22 4.99 8.93
CA SER A 262 -4.40 3.77 8.14
C SER A 262 -3.32 2.73 8.45
N GLY A 263 -2.06 3.15 8.53
CA GLY A 263 -0.95 2.29 8.95
C GLY A 263 -1.14 1.74 10.36
N ILE A 264 -1.53 2.61 11.32
CA ILE A 264 -1.84 2.21 12.70
C ILE A 264 -2.99 1.18 12.72
N GLY A 265 -4.03 1.39 11.92
CA GLY A 265 -5.14 0.44 11.77
C GLY A 265 -4.64 -0.96 11.40
N GLY A 266 -3.71 -1.05 10.43
CA GLY A 266 -3.09 -2.31 10.06
C GLY A 266 -2.39 -3.02 11.23
N PHE A 267 -1.71 -2.29 12.11
CA PHE A 267 -1.11 -2.88 13.32
C PHE A 267 -2.13 -3.41 14.32
N ILE A 268 -3.25 -2.70 14.49
CA ILE A 268 -4.29 -3.07 15.46
C ILE A 268 -5.09 -4.29 14.98
N GLY A 269 -5.29 -4.43 13.68
CA GLY A 269 -6.12 -5.48 13.09
C GLY A 269 -5.64 -6.89 13.40
N GLY A 270 -4.32 -7.15 13.35
CA GLY A 270 -3.75 -8.48 13.63
C GLY A 270 -4.09 -9.01 15.02
N PRO A 271 -3.70 -8.34 16.11
CA PRO A 271 -4.03 -8.76 17.48
C PRO A 271 -5.54 -8.90 17.75
N LEU A 272 -6.36 -8.07 17.12
CA LEU A 272 -7.82 -8.23 17.20
C LEU A 272 -8.28 -9.51 16.53
N ALA A 273 -7.71 -9.87 15.39
CA ALA A 273 -8.05 -11.10 14.69
C ALA A 273 -7.62 -12.35 15.45
N ASP A 274 -6.47 -12.31 16.13
CA ASP A 274 -6.01 -13.40 16.98
C ASP A 274 -6.96 -13.64 18.16
N ARG A 275 -7.55 -12.56 18.70
CA ARG A 275 -8.45 -12.65 19.86
C ARG A 275 -9.89 -12.97 19.49
N TYR A 276 -10.43 -12.41 18.42
CA TYR A 276 -11.87 -12.45 18.08
C TYR A 276 -12.18 -13.26 16.82
N GLY A 277 -11.16 -13.71 16.09
CA GLY A 277 -11.26 -14.40 14.81
C GLY A 277 -11.30 -13.47 13.62
N ALA A 278 -10.53 -13.81 12.59
CA ALA A 278 -10.30 -12.97 11.42
C ALA A 278 -11.61 -12.54 10.68
N PRO A 279 -12.58 -13.45 10.38
CA PRO A 279 -13.80 -13.04 9.67
C PRO A 279 -14.64 -12.03 10.46
N ARG A 280 -14.75 -12.19 11.79
CA ARG A 280 -15.50 -11.24 12.64
C ARG A 280 -14.85 -9.86 12.66
N VAL A 281 -13.52 -9.81 12.79
CA VAL A 281 -12.77 -8.54 12.79
C VAL A 281 -12.95 -7.84 11.43
N MET A 282 -12.84 -8.55 10.31
CA MET A 282 -13.10 -7.98 8.99
C MET A 282 -14.51 -7.37 8.90
N VAL A 283 -15.54 -8.09 9.33
CA VAL A 283 -16.92 -7.58 9.30
C VAL A 283 -17.09 -6.33 10.16
N VAL A 284 -16.65 -6.39 11.41
CA VAL A 284 -16.84 -5.29 12.36
C VAL A 284 -16.09 -4.04 11.90
N THR A 285 -14.82 -4.16 11.52
CA THR A 285 -14.02 -3.00 11.13
C THR A 285 -14.48 -2.37 9.81
N LEU A 286 -14.91 -3.19 8.82
CA LEU A 286 -15.49 -2.69 7.58
C LEU A 286 -16.80 -1.94 7.84
N LEU A 287 -17.76 -2.52 8.59
CA LEU A 287 -19.02 -1.86 8.91
C LEU A 287 -18.81 -0.60 9.75
N SER A 288 -17.90 -0.65 10.74
CA SER A 288 -17.60 0.50 11.58
C SER A 288 -16.93 1.65 10.81
N SER A 289 -16.23 1.37 9.68
CA SER A 289 -15.65 2.42 8.84
C SER A 289 -16.71 3.25 8.10
N VAL A 290 -17.86 2.65 7.78
CA VAL A 290 -18.92 3.25 6.94
C VAL A 290 -19.43 4.58 7.47
N PRO A 291 -19.90 4.72 8.73
CA PRO A 291 -20.46 5.99 9.21
C PRO A 291 -19.43 7.13 9.15
N PHE A 292 -18.16 6.85 9.45
CA PHE A 292 -17.11 7.87 9.40
C PHE A 292 -16.83 8.31 7.95
N LEU A 293 -16.69 7.35 7.03
CA LEU A 293 -16.47 7.66 5.62
C LEU A 293 -17.68 8.30 4.95
N ALA A 294 -18.91 7.95 5.36
CA ALA A 294 -20.13 8.49 4.79
C ALA A 294 -20.41 9.93 5.25
N VAL A 295 -20.11 10.24 6.51
CA VAL A 295 -20.33 11.57 7.06
C VAL A 295 -19.23 12.54 6.61
N ALA A 296 -18.00 12.08 6.41
CA ALA A 296 -16.85 12.90 6.04
C ALA A 296 -17.15 13.89 4.89
N PRO A 297 -17.69 13.48 3.72
CA PRO A 297 -17.92 14.41 2.60
C PRO A 297 -18.87 15.56 2.90
N GLY A 298 -19.72 15.45 3.91
CA GLY A 298 -20.66 16.51 4.33
C GLY A 298 -20.09 17.50 5.34
N LEU A 299 -18.93 17.24 5.91
CA LEU A 299 -18.36 18.05 7.00
C LEU A 299 -17.41 19.14 6.48
N PRO A 300 -17.18 20.21 7.29
CA PRO A 300 -16.10 21.16 7.03
C PRO A 300 -14.74 20.45 6.99
N PRO A 301 -13.70 21.08 6.39
CA PRO A 301 -12.41 20.42 6.12
C PRO A 301 -11.77 19.71 7.31
N TRP A 302 -11.81 20.29 8.52
CA TRP A 302 -11.27 19.66 9.72
C TRP A 302 -12.08 18.42 10.13
N GLY A 303 -13.41 18.50 10.06
CA GLY A 303 -14.30 17.37 10.34
C GLY A 303 -14.12 16.24 9.31
N PHE A 304 -14.01 16.61 8.02
CA PHE A 304 -13.64 15.66 6.95
C PHE A 304 -12.34 14.92 7.29
N THR A 305 -11.28 15.65 7.65
CA THR A 305 -9.97 15.06 7.97
C THR A 305 -10.05 14.09 9.14
N VAL A 306 -10.73 14.44 10.23
CA VAL A 306 -10.88 13.57 11.41
C VAL A 306 -11.68 12.32 11.06
N MET A 307 -12.81 12.48 10.39
CA MET A 307 -13.65 11.33 9.99
C MET A 307 -12.93 10.41 9.00
N LEU A 308 -12.19 11.00 8.04
CA LEU A 308 -11.39 10.23 7.11
C LEU A 308 -10.27 9.46 7.82
N ALA A 309 -9.60 10.06 8.80
CA ALA A 309 -8.55 9.41 9.58
C ALA A 309 -9.08 8.22 10.39
N ILE A 310 -10.24 8.38 11.06
CA ILE A 310 -10.88 7.28 11.82
C ILE A 310 -11.40 6.21 10.86
N GLY A 311 -12.09 6.61 9.79
CA GLY A 311 -12.60 5.68 8.77
C GLY A 311 -11.48 4.88 8.10
N GLY A 312 -10.35 5.54 7.80
CA GLY A 312 -9.16 4.91 7.24
C GLY A 312 -8.51 3.90 8.20
N LEU A 313 -8.36 4.26 9.47
CA LEU A 313 -7.87 3.36 10.51
C LEU A 313 -8.70 2.08 10.57
N LEU A 314 -10.02 2.21 10.63
CA LEU A 314 -10.94 1.08 10.69
C LEU A 314 -10.91 0.24 9.41
N LEU A 315 -10.97 0.89 8.25
CA LEU A 315 -10.95 0.24 6.95
C LEU A 315 -9.65 -0.57 6.74
N GLN A 316 -8.51 0.00 7.11
CA GLN A 316 -7.21 -0.62 6.89
C GLN A 316 -6.83 -1.67 7.96
N SER A 317 -7.54 -1.74 9.08
CA SER A 317 -7.39 -2.83 10.05
C SER A 317 -7.66 -4.20 9.43
N THR A 318 -8.43 -4.27 8.34
CA THR A 318 -8.70 -5.52 7.61
C THR A 318 -7.52 -6.01 6.77
N LEU A 319 -6.53 -5.16 6.46
CA LEU A 319 -5.46 -5.49 5.52
C LEU A 319 -4.63 -6.71 5.95
N PRO A 320 -3.93 -6.70 7.08
CA PRO A 320 -3.14 -7.86 7.51
C PRO A 320 -4.04 -9.06 7.81
N VAL A 321 -5.23 -8.82 8.35
CA VAL A 321 -6.20 -9.87 8.72
C VAL A 321 -6.64 -10.67 7.50
N SER A 322 -6.95 -10.00 6.39
CA SER A 322 -7.36 -10.67 5.16
C SER A 322 -6.24 -11.49 4.54
N VAL A 323 -5.00 -10.99 4.55
CA VAL A 323 -3.83 -11.70 4.01
C VAL A 323 -3.50 -12.95 4.84
N THR A 324 -3.40 -12.81 6.17
CA THR A 324 -3.09 -13.94 7.06
C THR A 324 -4.20 -14.98 7.06
N TYR A 325 -5.46 -14.57 7.02
CA TYR A 325 -6.59 -15.49 6.92
C TYR A 325 -6.58 -16.24 5.59
N ALA A 326 -6.36 -15.56 4.47
CA ALA A 326 -6.24 -16.22 3.17
C ALA A 326 -5.09 -17.24 3.13
N GLN A 327 -3.94 -16.93 3.76
CA GLN A 327 -2.82 -17.86 3.90
C GLN A 327 -3.17 -19.09 4.76
N SER A 328 -3.99 -18.93 5.80
CA SER A 328 -4.41 -20.04 6.68
C SER A 328 -5.39 -21.02 6.00
N LEU A 329 -6.00 -20.63 4.89
CA LEU A 329 -6.95 -21.48 4.14
C LEU A 329 -6.25 -22.53 3.26
N THR A 330 -4.94 -22.47 3.12
CA THR A 330 -4.18 -23.40 2.29
C THR A 330 -2.84 -23.76 2.93
N THR A 331 -2.47 -25.02 2.86
CA THR A 331 -1.15 -25.51 3.31
C THR A 331 -0.06 -25.33 2.25
N ALA A 332 -0.46 -25.10 1.02
CA ALA A 332 0.41 -24.92 -0.13
C ALA A 332 0.20 -23.55 -0.78
N GLY A 333 1.27 -22.89 -1.20
CA GLY A 333 1.16 -21.66 -1.97
C GLY A 333 0.94 -20.37 -1.18
N ALA A 334 1.40 -20.28 0.08
CA ALA A 334 1.27 -19.06 0.89
C ALA A 334 1.81 -17.80 0.17
N ALA A 335 2.91 -17.91 -0.56
CA ALA A 335 3.45 -16.81 -1.37
C ALA A 335 2.51 -16.44 -2.52
N THR A 336 1.91 -17.43 -3.20
CA THR A 336 0.93 -17.21 -4.28
C THR A 336 -0.31 -16.52 -3.74
N VAL A 337 -0.80 -16.94 -2.56
CA VAL A 337 -1.95 -16.31 -1.89
C VAL A 337 -1.64 -14.87 -1.50
N SER A 338 -0.46 -14.60 -0.94
CA SER A 338 -0.03 -13.23 -0.62
C SER A 338 0.00 -12.34 -1.87
N SER A 339 0.58 -12.84 -2.96
CA SER A 339 0.64 -12.10 -4.23
C SER A 339 -0.76 -11.84 -4.80
N LEU A 340 -1.68 -12.80 -4.65
CA LEU A 340 -3.06 -12.64 -5.06
C LEU A 340 -3.76 -11.54 -4.24
N MET A 341 -3.57 -11.53 -2.91
CA MET A 341 -4.24 -10.58 -2.01
C MET A 341 -3.62 -9.18 -2.03
N MET A 342 -2.30 -9.07 -2.14
CA MET A 342 -1.59 -7.79 -2.09
C MET A 342 -1.26 -7.23 -3.48
N GLY A 343 -1.01 -8.09 -4.46
CA GLY A 343 -0.73 -7.66 -5.83
C GLY A 343 -2.00 -7.52 -6.65
N VAL A 344 -2.62 -8.68 -6.98
CA VAL A 344 -3.76 -8.70 -7.93
C VAL A 344 -4.99 -8.01 -7.36
N ALA A 345 -5.36 -8.26 -6.09
CA ALA A 345 -6.55 -7.65 -5.51
C ALA A 345 -6.43 -6.12 -5.37
N TRP A 346 -5.24 -5.60 -5.09
CA TRP A 346 -5.01 -4.14 -5.05
C TRP A 346 -5.11 -3.54 -6.44
N GLY A 347 -4.49 -4.16 -7.45
CA GLY A 347 -4.64 -3.75 -8.84
C GLY A 347 -6.10 -3.75 -9.29
N MET A 348 -6.84 -4.82 -8.99
CA MET A 348 -8.28 -4.92 -9.33
C MET A 348 -9.12 -3.87 -8.59
N GLY A 349 -8.81 -3.57 -7.33
CA GLY A 349 -9.45 -2.48 -6.59
C GLY A 349 -9.26 -1.12 -7.25
N SER A 350 -8.12 -0.88 -7.89
CA SER A 350 -7.85 0.37 -8.58
C SER A 350 -8.72 0.61 -9.82
N LEU A 351 -9.32 -0.44 -10.40
CA LEU A 351 -10.26 -0.31 -11.54
C LEU A 351 -11.50 0.52 -11.19
N ALA A 352 -11.84 0.64 -9.90
CA ALA A 352 -12.94 1.50 -9.47
C ALA A 352 -12.60 3.00 -9.56
N VAL A 353 -11.32 3.39 -9.54
CA VAL A 353 -10.93 4.80 -9.43
C VAL A 353 -11.37 5.65 -10.63
N PRO A 354 -11.25 5.22 -11.90
CA PRO A 354 -11.82 5.95 -13.04
C PRO A 354 -13.34 6.10 -12.96
N LEU A 355 -14.05 5.07 -12.45
CA LEU A 355 -15.50 5.12 -12.28
C LEU A 355 -15.89 6.14 -11.22
N ILE A 356 -15.13 6.22 -10.12
CA ILE A 356 -15.30 7.25 -9.09
C ILE A 356 -15.05 8.64 -9.68
N GLY A 357 -13.99 8.77 -10.51
CA GLY A 357 -13.70 10.01 -11.23
C GLY A 357 -14.84 10.44 -12.15
N ARG A 358 -15.45 9.51 -12.87
CA ARG A 358 -16.61 9.76 -13.72
C ARG A 358 -17.84 10.21 -12.91
N LEU A 359 -18.09 9.58 -11.78
CA LEU A 359 -19.14 10.02 -10.85
C LEU A 359 -18.83 11.43 -10.30
N ALA A 360 -17.55 11.70 -10.02
CA ALA A 360 -17.13 13.01 -9.52
C ALA A 360 -17.22 14.12 -10.59
N ASP A 361 -16.95 13.81 -11.85
CA ASP A 361 -17.17 14.75 -12.97
C ASP A 361 -18.66 15.06 -13.18
N ALA A 362 -19.54 14.05 -13.01
CA ALA A 362 -20.98 14.20 -13.23
C ALA A 362 -21.74 14.81 -12.04
N TYR A 363 -21.38 14.43 -10.81
CA TYR A 363 -22.15 14.75 -9.59
C TYR A 363 -21.34 15.42 -8.49
N GLY A 364 -20.07 15.73 -8.75
CA GLY A 364 -19.12 16.30 -7.80
C GLY A 364 -18.43 15.24 -6.92
N ILE A 365 -17.22 15.59 -6.42
CA ILE A 365 -16.37 14.70 -5.62
C ILE A 365 -17.08 14.25 -4.34
N ASN A 366 -17.86 15.12 -3.70
CA ASN A 366 -18.61 14.79 -2.49
C ASN A 366 -19.55 13.60 -2.68
N THR A 367 -20.37 13.65 -3.74
CA THR A 367 -21.32 12.59 -4.08
C THR A 367 -20.59 11.29 -4.42
N ALA A 368 -19.53 11.39 -5.19
CA ALA A 368 -18.74 10.21 -5.57
C ALA A 368 -18.13 9.52 -4.33
N LEU A 369 -17.54 10.26 -3.40
CA LEU A 369 -16.98 9.71 -2.17
C LEU A 369 -18.07 9.19 -1.21
N LEU A 370 -19.24 9.82 -1.16
CA LEU A 370 -20.38 9.33 -0.39
C LEU A 370 -20.85 7.97 -0.91
N ILE A 371 -20.98 7.80 -2.24
CA ILE A 371 -21.33 6.52 -2.85
C ILE A 371 -20.27 5.46 -2.51
N MET A 372 -18.99 5.82 -2.59
CA MET A 372 -17.90 4.90 -2.26
C MET A 372 -17.86 4.47 -0.79
N SER A 373 -18.36 5.30 0.12
CA SER A 373 -18.45 4.95 1.54
C SER A 373 -19.40 3.79 1.84
N ALA A 374 -20.31 3.46 0.93
CA ALA A 374 -21.21 2.32 1.06
C ALA A 374 -20.57 0.98 0.63
N VAL A 375 -19.51 1.00 -0.17
CA VAL A 375 -18.85 -0.21 -0.70
C VAL A 375 -18.33 -1.15 0.41
N PRO A 376 -17.79 -0.66 1.56
CA PRO A 376 -17.40 -1.54 2.66
C PRO A 376 -18.56 -2.37 3.24
N VAL A 377 -19.82 -1.97 3.07
CA VAL A 377 -20.98 -2.80 3.46
C VAL A 377 -21.02 -4.10 2.64
N ILE A 378 -20.79 -3.99 1.33
CA ILE A 378 -20.75 -5.16 0.44
C ILE A 378 -19.54 -6.03 0.80
N ALA A 379 -18.38 -5.41 1.05
CA ALA A 379 -17.19 -6.12 1.49
C ALA A 379 -17.42 -6.87 2.81
N ALA A 380 -18.12 -6.25 3.77
CA ALA A 380 -18.48 -6.88 5.04
C ALA A 380 -19.47 -8.03 4.86
N ALA A 381 -20.43 -7.90 3.94
CA ALA A 381 -21.37 -8.99 3.62
C ALA A 381 -20.67 -10.22 3.03
N LEU A 382 -19.63 -10.02 2.20
CA LEU A 382 -18.79 -11.12 1.72
C LEU A 382 -17.97 -11.73 2.86
N ALA A 383 -17.33 -10.91 3.69
CA ALA A 383 -16.58 -11.37 4.86
C ALA A 383 -17.46 -12.12 5.87
N ALA A 384 -18.72 -11.74 6.04
CA ALA A 384 -19.67 -12.41 6.92
C ALA A 384 -19.96 -13.85 6.49
N GLN A 385 -19.89 -14.17 5.21
CA GLN A 385 -20.07 -15.55 4.74
C GLN A 385 -18.94 -16.45 5.20
N LEU A 386 -17.73 -15.90 5.42
CA LEU A 386 -16.59 -16.67 5.93
C LEU A 386 -16.82 -17.18 7.37
N THR A 387 -17.67 -16.52 8.16
CA THR A 387 -18.01 -16.98 9.52
C THR A 387 -18.81 -18.28 9.53
N ARG A 388 -19.40 -18.64 8.40
CA ARG A 388 -20.24 -19.85 8.22
C ARG A 388 -19.47 -21.03 7.65
N ILE A 389 -18.23 -20.78 7.16
CA ILE A 389 -17.38 -21.84 6.60
C ILE A 389 -16.62 -22.49 7.75
N PRO A 390 -16.71 -23.81 7.94
CA PRO A 390 -15.92 -24.50 8.97
C PRO A 390 -14.44 -24.27 8.72
N THR A 391 -13.71 -23.80 9.72
CA THR A 391 -12.26 -23.74 9.66
C THR A 391 -11.72 -25.17 9.66
N VAL A 392 -11.07 -25.54 8.55
CA VAL A 392 -10.27 -26.78 8.53
C VAL A 392 -9.15 -26.59 9.55
N ARG A 393 -9.27 -27.22 10.72
CA ARG A 393 -8.24 -27.26 11.75
C ARG A 393 -7.12 -28.22 11.35
#